data_225a63afa1cda18a08adba5a7fb507a7
#
_entry.id   225a63afa1cda18a08adba5a7fb507a7
#
_cell.length_a   1.000
_cell.length_b   1.000
_cell.length_c   1.000
_cell.angle_alpha   90.00
_cell.angle_beta   90.00
_cell.angle_gamma   90.00
#
_symmetry.space_group_name_H-M   'P 1'
#
loop_
_entity.id
_entity.type
_entity.pdbx_description
1 polymer ?
#
loop_
_entity_poly.entity_id
_entity_poly.type
_entity_poly.pdbx_seq_one_letter_code
_entity_poly.pdbx_strand_id
1 'polypeptide(L)'
;MKNLKYMITGALIASSIFAKDLQEPSSWNNIRFSPKLATDDPAYTLINIGNFGYWQKYDATSAHTPSGGSGGIYPRGTAANVYLDGVLVGGYTGDVLHVSGTIYTNGLVGGYIDDAGDLQQGGDVRIYRIRKNYESLTFDQVRLDAAEINETTVSSVSDAQMQAVLDQYEADWENWPTHLGAPFYDLDSDGVYEPEDGETPGIADADQVIWYVASDADVATTASLYGCTPIGLEFQFTLWGYNQPGAALGQIVFKNIRLINKGSEDLTEAYVSLWSDPDVGDYTNDFVGVDTSLSLMFSYNGGPDDNDYAAFGLAPAAVGYDFFAGPIVESAGDTAISNLQKLPGYRNLPASSFGYFVAG
;
A
#
# COMPACT_ATOMS: atom_id res chain seq x y z
N MET A 1 -27.74 11.80 10.39
CA MET A 1 -26.91 10.90 9.58
C MET A 1 -25.53 10.83 10.21
N LYS A 2 -25.19 9.73 10.88
CA LYS A 2 -23.86 9.54 11.46
C LYS A 2 -23.08 8.69 10.48
N ASN A 3 -22.33 9.31 9.59
CA ASN A 3 -21.38 8.61 8.75
C ASN A 3 -20.24 8.11 9.64
N LEU A 4 -20.17 6.80 9.84
CA LEU A 4 -19.08 6.17 10.54
C LEU A 4 -17.84 6.23 9.62
N LYS A 5 -16.94 7.16 9.92
CA LYS A 5 -15.64 7.29 9.22
C LYS A 5 -14.59 6.61 10.05
N TYR A 6 -14.12 5.44 9.63
CA TYR A 6 -12.97 4.77 10.25
C TYR A 6 -11.73 5.02 9.42
N MET A 7 -10.62 5.08 10.12
CA MET A 7 -9.32 5.25 9.50
C MET A 7 -8.30 4.35 10.14
N ILE A 8 -7.51 3.70 9.32
CA ILE A 8 -6.37 2.89 9.73
C ILE A 8 -5.12 3.50 9.11
N THR A 9 -4.18 3.87 9.93
CA THR A 9 -2.84 4.22 9.49
C THR A 9 -1.89 3.15 10.00
N GLY A 10 -1.30 2.40 9.07
CA GLY A 10 -0.29 1.40 9.35
C GLY A 10 1.03 1.77 8.69
N ALA A 11 2.13 1.33 9.24
CA ALA A 11 3.43 1.37 8.58
C ALA A 11 3.90 -0.06 8.33
N LEU A 12 4.31 -0.33 7.11
CA LEU A 12 5.04 -1.53 6.77
C LEU A 12 6.52 -1.25 7.01
N ILE A 13 7.11 -1.93 7.99
CA ILE A 13 8.52 -1.75 8.34
C ILE A 13 9.28 -2.98 7.89
N ALA A 14 10.16 -2.81 6.89
CA ALA A 14 11.21 -3.76 6.62
C ALA A 14 12.49 -3.28 7.32
N SER A 15 12.98 -4.00 8.30
CA SER A 15 14.19 -3.64 9.04
C SER A 15 15.33 -4.58 8.73
N SER A 16 16.48 -4.03 8.30
CA SER A 16 17.75 -4.71 8.38
C SER A 16 18.58 -4.12 9.54
N ILE A 17 19.20 -4.97 10.33
CA ILE A 17 20.01 -4.55 11.48
C ILE A 17 21.39 -3.98 11.05
N PHE A 18 21.77 -4.05 9.78
CA PHE A 18 23.02 -3.47 9.27
C PHE A 18 22.87 -2.94 7.85
N ALA A 19 22.61 -1.64 7.71
CA ALA A 19 22.95 -0.93 6.48
C ALA A 19 24.47 -0.75 6.42
N LYS A 20 25.16 -1.64 5.74
CA LYS A 20 26.51 -1.38 5.24
C LYS A 20 26.33 -0.50 4.00
N ASP A 21 27.22 0.50 3.81
CA ASP A 21 27.23 1.35 2.63
C ASP A 21 26.95 0.52 1.37
N LEU A 22 25.71 0.56 0.87
CA LEU A 22 25.31 -0.12 -0.34
C LEU A 22 25.86 0.71 -1.51
N GLN A 23 27.10 0.42 -1.92
CA GLN A 23 27.46 0.63 -3.32
C GLN A 23 26.50 -0.22 -4.15
N GLU A 24 25.99 0.33 -5.24
CA GLU A 24 25.10 -0.37 -6.17
C GLU A 24 25.64 -1.78 -6.43
N PRO A 25 24.91 -2.86 -6.03
CA PRO A 25 25.43 -4.18 -6.21
C PRO A 25 25.54 -4.49 -7.69
N SER A 26 26.68 -4.96 -8.14
CA SER A 26 26.89 -5.48 -9.50
C SER A 26 25.95 -6.66 -9.86
N SER A 27 25.19 -7.17 -8.88
CA SER A 27 24.20 -8.23 -8.99
C SER A 27 22.84 -7.79 -9.56
N TRP A 28 22.55 -6.50 -9.66
CA TRP A 28 21.28 -6.01 -10.21
C TRP A 28 21.04 -6.43 -11.67
N ASN A 29 22.12 -6.79 -12.38
CA ASN A 29 22.01 -7.34 -13.74
C ASN A 29 21.46 -8.78 -13.80
N ASN A 30 21.26 -9.45 -12.67
CA ASN A 30 20.82 -10.85 -12.61
C ASN A 30 19.39 -11.03 -12.08
N ILE A 31 18.64 -9.94 -11.86
CA ILE A 31 17.23 -10.02 -11.45
C ILE A 31 16.45 -10.74 -12.55
N ARG A 32 15.92 -11.92 -12.24
CA ARG A 32 15.09 -12.70 -13.16
C ARG A 32 13.63 -12.33 -12.94
N PHE A 33 13.16 -11.32 -13.64
CA PHE A 33 11.72 -11.14 -13.85
C PHE A 33 11.25 -12.08 -14.97
N SER A 34 10.11 -12.74 -14.78
CA SER A 34 9.48 -13.46 -15.87
C SER A 34 9.09 -12.44 -16.96
N PRO A 35 9.47 -12.64 -18.24
CA PRO A 35 9.17 -11.67 -19.27
C PRO A 35 7.65 -11.65 -19.53
N LYS A 36 6.98 -10.67 -19.00
CA LYS A 36 5.62 -10.32 -19.36
C LYS A 36 5.55 -8.82 -19.64
N LEU A 37 4.78 -8.48 -20.67
CA LEU A 37 4.57 -7.15 -21.23
C LEU A 37 4.59 -6.02 -20.20
N ALA A 38 5.19 -4.89 -20.60
CA ALA A 38 5.00 -3.60 -19.96
C ALA A 38 3.53 -3.46 -19.61
N THR A 39 3.24 -3.26 -18.34
CA THR A 39 1.86 -3.09 -17.94
C THR A 39 1.49 -1.63 -18.14
N ASP A 40 0.91 -1.33 -19.31
CA ASP A 40 0.01 -0.18 -19.47
C ASP A 40 -1.30 -0.43 -18.67
N ASP A 41 -1.25 -1.34 -17.69
CA ASP A 41 -2.42 -1.68 -16.90
C ASP A 41 -2.58 -0.64 -15.78
N PRO A 42 -3.57 0.28 -15.89
CA PRO A 42 -3.80 1.32 -14.89
C PRO A 42 -4.19 0.78 -13.52
N ALA A 43 -4.34 -0.55 -13.40
CA ALA A 43 -4.68 -1.22 -12.16
C ALA A 43 -3.49 -1.45 -11.22
N TYR A 44 -2.25 -1.41 -11.71
CA TYR A 44 -1.07 -1.74 -10.94
C TYR A 44 -0.05 -0.61 -10.89
N THR A 45 0.63 -0.49 -9.76
CA THR A 45 1.86 0.31 -9.62
C THR A 45 2.69 -0.22 -8.44
N LEU A 46 3.84 0.40 -8.16
CA LEU A 46 4.60 0.08 -6.96
C LEU A 46 5.16 1.34 -6.31
N ILE A 47 5.30 1.29 -4.97
CA ILE A 47 6.13 2.24 -4.25
C ILE A 47 7.55 1.68 -4.19
N ASN A 48 8.53 2.48 -4.60
CA ASN A 48 9.91 2.03 -4.78
C ASN A 48 10.94 3.14 -4.58
N ILE A 49 10.63 4.13 -3.78
CA ILE A 49 11.49 5.29 -3.54
C ILE A 49 12.59 5.01 -2.51
N GLY A 50 12.32 4.10 -1.56
CA GLY A 50 13.27 3.67 -0.52
C GLY A 50 13.96 2.35 -0.87
N ASN A 51 14.32 1.58 0.15
CA ASN A 51 14.89 0.23 0.01
C ASN A 51 13.83 -0.87 -0.12
N PHE A 52 12.57 -0.55 0.05
CA PHE A 52 11.47 -1.48 -0.05
C PHE A 52 10.67 -1.22 -1.33
N GLY A 53 10.65 -2.19 -2.24
CA GLY A 53 9.76 -2.22 -3.40
C GLY A 53 8.46 -2.92 -3.01
N TYR A 54 7.31 -2.24 -3.19
CA TYR A 54 6.04 -2.77 -2.70
C TYR A 54 4.91 -2.49 -3.69
N TRP A 55 4.50 -3.56 -4.38
CA TRP A 55 3.47 -3.51 -5.42
C TRP A 55 2.08 -3.26 -4.85
N GLN A 56 1.28 -2.55 -5.61
CA GLN A 56 -0.11 -2.22 -5.31
C GLN A 56 -1.00 -2.46 -6.52
N LYS A 57 -2.21 -2.92 -6.26
CA LYS A 57 -3.29 -2.98 -7.23
C LYS A 57 -4.51 -2.24 -6.70
N TYR A 58 -5.22 -1.54 -7.56
CA TYR A 58 -6.34 -0.66 -7.15
C TYR A 58 -7.55 -1.40 -6.55
N ASP A 59 -7.58 -2.74 -6.52
CA ASP A 59 -8.56 -3.58 -5.83
C ASP A 59 -8.13 -3.96 -4.40
N ALA A 60 -7.17 -3.23 -3.84
CA ALA A 60 -6.57 -3.43 -2.52
C ALA A 60 -5.65 -4.65 -2.36
N THR A 61 -5.37 -5.40 -3.42
CA THR A 61 -4.29 -6.40 -3.42
C THR A 61 -2.94 -5.66 -3.34
N SER A 62 -2.13 -6.02 -2.37
CA SER A 62 -0.80 -5.43 -2.18
C SER A 62 0.28 -6.50 -2.17
N ALA A 63 1.54 -6.10 -2.38
CA ALA A 63 2.72 -6.98 -2.38
C ALA A 63 2.67 -8.12 -3.41
N HIS A 64 1.88 -7.99 -4.47
CA HIS A 64 1.76 -9.00 -5.52
C HIS A 64 1.99 -8.38 -6.89
N THR A 65 2.90 -8.97 -7.67
CA THR A 65 3.25 -8.43 -8.98
C THR A 65 2.17 -8.71 -10.03
N PRO A 66 2.09 -7.92 -11.11
CA PRO A 66 1.20 -8.22 -12.23
C PRO A 66 1.41 -9.60 -12.84
N SER A 67 2.64 -10.10 -12.83
CA SER A 67 2.99 -11.44 -13.34
C SER A 67 2.59 -12.59 -12.41
N GLY A 68 2.14 -12.30 -11.18
CA GLY A 68 1.65 -13.29 -10.22
C GLY A 68 2.71 -13.80 -9.24
N GLY A 69 3.73 -13.01 -8.96
CA GLY A 69 4.79 -13.32 -7.98
C GLY A 69 4.75 -12.42 -6.75
N SER A 70 5.64 -12.69 -5.80
CA SER A 70 5.85 -11.86 -4.62
C SER A 70 6.29 -10.45 -5.03
N GLY A 71 5.61 -9.45 -4.52
CA GLY A 71 5.81 -8.05 -4.87
C GLY A 71 6.20 -7.14 -3.71
N GLY A 72 6.45 -7.70 -2.52
CA GLY A 72 7.18 -7.05 -1.44
C GLY A 72 8.65 -7.46 -1.54
N ILE A 73 9.54 -6.57 -1.99
CA ILE A 73 10.94 -6.85 -2.29
C ILE A 73 11.84 -6.02 -1.37
N TYR A 74 12.69 -6.69 -0.60
CA TYR A 74 13.62 -6.01 0.31
C TYR A 74 14.94 -6.78 0.52
N PRO A 75 16.10 -6.11 0.42
CA PRO A 75 16.27 -4.78 -0.17
C PRO A 75 15.78 -4.75 -1.61
N ARG A 76 15.34 -3.59 -2.05
CA ARG A 76 14.83 -3.37 -3.42
C ARG A 76 15.77 -3.94 -4.47
N GLY A 77 15.24 -4.66 -5.43
CA GLY A 77 16.02 -5.33 -6.47
C GLY A 77 16.70 -6.64 -6.03
N THR A 78 16.31 -7.23 -4.91
CA THR A 78 16.85 -8.49 -4.41
C THR A 78 15.76 -9.53 -4.15
N ALA A 79 15.70 -10.14 -2.97
CA ALA A 79 14.75 -11.18 -2.62
C ALA A 79 13.39 -10.63 -2.15
N ALA A 80 12.36 -11.43 -2.27
CA ALA A 80 11.05 -11.14 -1.71
C ALA A 80 11.06 -11.26 -0.18
N ASN A 81 10.18 -10.51 0.46
CA ASN A 81 9.87 -10.66 1.88
C ASN A 81 8.37 -10.58 2.20
N VAL A 82 7.54 -10.29 1.18
CA VAL A 82 6.08 -10.37 1.28
C VAL A 82 5.52 -10.90 -0.04
N TYR A 83 4.70 -11.95 0.05
CA TYR A 83 4.02 -12.52 -1.09
C TYR A 83 2.74 -11.77 -1.43
N LEU A 84 1.91 -11.52 -0.41
CA LEU A 84 0.63 -10.84 -0.60
C LEU A 84 0.14 -10.21 0.70
N ASP A 85 -0.42 -9.00 0.58
CA ASP A 85 -1.08 -8.28 1.66
C ASP A 85 -2.49 -7.84 1.26
N GLY A 86 -3.32 -7.67 2.28
CA GLY A 86 -4.68 -7.19 2.12
C GLY A 86 -5.24 -6.54 3.38
N VAL A 87 -6.50 -6.19 3.31
CA VAL A 87 -7.27 -5.62 4.41
C VAL A 87 -8.63 -6.29 4.48
N LEU A 88 -9.11 -6.54 5.69
CA LEU A 88 -10.46 -7.05 5.94
C LEU A 88 -11.21 -6.08 6.85
N VAL A 89 -12.48 -5.92 6.57
CA VAL A 89 -13.45 -5.24 7.44
C VAL A 89 -14.61 -6.21 7.67
N GLY A 90 -14.94 -6.46 8.94
CA GLY A 90 -16.07 -7.30 9.31
C GLY A 90 -16.94 -6.60 10.34
N GLY A 91 -18.23 -6.91 10.36
CA GLY A 91 -19.19 -6.39 11.31
C GLY A 91 -20.61 -6.80 10.97
N TYR A 92 -21.57 -6.28 11.70
CA TYR A 92 -22.99 -6.61 11.51
C TYR A 92 -23.79 -5.41 11.00
N THR A 93 -24.68 -5.65 10.02
CA THR A 93 -25.80 -4.77 9.72
C THR A 93 -27.07 -5.46 10.22
N GLY A 94 -27.70 -4.91 11.26
CA GLY A 94 -28.70 -5.66 12.03
C GLY A 94 -28.11 -6.94 12.61
N ASP A 95 -28.69 -8.11 12.27
CA ASP A 95 -28.22 -9.43 12.71
C ASP A 95 -27.39 -10.16 11.63
N VAL A 96 -27.08 -9.54 10.52
CA VAL A 96 -26.35 -10.14 9.40
C VAL A 96 -24.87 -9.81 9.49
N LEU A 97 -24.04 -10.85 9.54
CA LEU A 97 -22.58 -10.69 9.47
C LEU A 97 -22.15 -10.40 8.02
N HIS A 98 -21.34 -9.37 7.88
CA HIS A 98 -20.68 -9.02 6.64
C HIS A 98 -19.17 -9.04 6.81
N VAL A 99 -18.47 -9.46 5.75
CA VAL A 99 -17.01 -9.34 5.62
C VAL A 99 -16.70 -8.82 4.24
N SER A 100 -15.89 -7.80 4.18
CA SER A 100 -15.43 -7.14 2.96
C SER A 100 -13.91 -6.95 3.02
N GLY A 101 -13.24 -6.91 1.88
CA GLY A 101 -11.79 -6.71 1.81
C GLY A 101 -11.10 -7.63 0.81
N THR A 102 -9.80 -7.81 1.01
CA THR A 102 -8.94 -8.61 0.13
C THR A 102 -7.96 -9.44 0.96
N ILE A 103 -7.84 -10.72 0.58
CA ILE A 103 -6.81 -11.68 1.01
C ILE A 103 -6.29 -12.39 -0.25
N TYR A 104 -6.05 -13.70 -0.26
CA TYR A 104 -5.80 -14.46 -1.52
C TYR A 104 -6.98 -14.34 -2.50
N THR A 105 -8.19 -14.25 -1.97
CA THR A 105 -9.40 -13.97 -2.76
C THR A 105 -9.72 -12.48 -2.63
N ASN A 106 -9.96 -11.85 -3.75
CA ASN A 106 -10.31 -10.44 -3.80
C ASN A 106 -11.83 -10.27 -3.64
N GLY A 107 -12.25 -9.46 -2.67
CA GLY A 107 -13.64 -9.06 -2.43
C GLY A 107 -13.92 -7.60 -2.76
N LEU A 108 -12.94 -6.87 -3.30
CA LEU A 108 -13.05 -5.47 -3.69
C LEU A 108 -12.80 -5.30 -5.19
N VAL A 109 -13.33 -4.22 -5.73
CA VAL A 109 -13.04 -3.75 -7.09
C VAL A 109 -12.45 -2.34 -7.04
N GLY A 110 -11.59 -1.99 -7.98
CA GLY A 110 -11.21 -0.59 -8.21
C GLY A 110 -12.45 0.21 -8.58
N GLY A 111 -12.78 1.24 -7.79
CA GLY A 111 -13.97 2.03 -7.98
C GLY A 111 -14.39 2.79 -6.72
N TYR A 112 -15.16 3.85 -6.92
CA TYR A 112 -15.79 4.60 -5.84
C TYR A 112 -17.32 4.47 -5.90
N ILE A 113 -17.97 4.81 -4.81
CA ILE A 113 -19.43 4.83 -4.70
C ILE A 113 -19.87 6.28 -4.75
N ASP A 114 -20.66 6.63 -5.75
CA ASP A 114 -21.16 7.99 -5.93
C ASP A 114 -22.27 8.38 -4.91
N ASP A 115 -22.78 9.60 -5.04
CA ASP A 115 -23.83 10.11 -4.14
C ASP A 115 -25.19 9.41 -4.33
N ALA A 116 -25.39 8.71 -5.45
CA ALA A 116 -26.58 7.90 -5.68
C ALA A 116 -26.45 6.48 -5.08
N GLY A 117 -25.24 6.11 -4.63
CA GLY A 117 -24.90 4.77 -4.12
C GLY A 117 -24.47 3.80 -5.21
N ASP A 118 -24.21 4.28 -6.41
CA ASP A 118 -23.82 3.46 -7.55
C ASP A 118 -22.30 3.35 -7.66
N LEU A 119 -21.83 2.13 -8.00
CA LEU A 119 -20.42 1.87 -8.27
C LEU A 119 -19.96 2.57 -9.56
N GLN A 120 -18.93 3.37 -9.44
CA GLN A 120 -18.28 4.05 -10.56
C GLN A 120 -16.90 3.42 -10.82
N GLN A 121 -16.67 3.00 -12.07
CA GLN A 121 -15.42 2.40 -12.54
C GLN A 121 -14.98 3.03 -13.87
N GLY A 122 -13.69 2.96 -14.18
CA GLY A 122 -13.13 3.59 -15.38
C GLY A 122 -12.92 5.10 -15.23
N GLY A 123 -12.53 5.78 -16.30
CA GLY A 123 -12.19 7.21 -16.25
C GLY A 123 -11.03 7.48 -15.28
N ASP A 124 -11.32 8.25 -14.22
CA ASP A 124 -10.33 8.60 -13.19
C ASP A 124 -10.09 7.48 -12.15
N VAL A 125 -10.79 6.35 -12.28
CA VAL A 125 -10.57 5.18 -11.43
C VAL A 125 -9.36 4.41 -11.93
N ARG A 126 -8.22 4.77 -11.40
CA ARG A 126 -6.91 4.12 -11.63
C ARG A 126 -6.03 4.29 -10.41
N ILE A 127 -4.87 3.71 -10.44
CA ILE A 127 -3.86 3.94 -9.42
C ILE A 127 -2.96 5.10 -9.85
N TYR A 128 -2.76 6.07 -8.96
CA TYR A 128 -1.95 7.27 -9.18
C TYR A 128 -0.65 7.14 -8.43
N ARG A 129 0.46 7.57 -9.05
CA ARG A 129 1.79 7.53 -8.46
C ARG A 129 2.56 8.79 -8.78
N ILE A 130 2.90 9.57 -7.78
CA ILE A 130 3.65 10.81 -7.91
C ILE A 130 5.01 10.72 -7.26
N ARG A 131 5.94 11.55 -7.72
CA ARG A 131 7.26 11.75 -7.14
C ARG A 131 7.56 13.24 -7.02
N LYS A 132 7.95 13.69 -5.82
CA LYS A 132 8.13 15.10 -5.46
C LYS A 132 9.05 15.89 -6.38
N ASN A 133 10.07 15.26 -6.96
CA ASN A 133 11.08 15.92 -7.81
C ASN A 133 10.98 15.50 -9.28
N TYR A 134 9.80 15.10 -9.75
CA TYR A 134 9.59 14.49 -11.06
C TYR A 134 10.15 15.36 -12.21
N GLU A 135 9.99 16.68 -12.18
CA GLU A 135 10.46 17.62 -13.21
C GLU A 135 11.97 17.60 -13.44
N SER A 136 12.73 17.21 -12.42
CA SER A 136 14.21 17.19 -12.46
C SER A 136 14.80 15.81 -12.71
N LEU A 137 13.97 14.76 -12.87
CA LEU A 137 14.45 13.41 -13.06
C LEU A 137 15.04 13.18 -14.44
N THR A 138 16.12 12.42 -14.46
CA THR A 138 16.80 11.96 -15.67
C THR A 138 16.54 10.48 -15.91
N PHE A 139 16.80 9.98 -17.13
CA PHE A 139 16.69 8.57 -17.45
C PHE A 139 17.50 7.67 -16.52
N ASP A 140 18.71 8.08 -16.12
CA ASP A 140 19.53 7.28 -15.20
C ASP A 140 18.88 7.14 -13.83
N GLN A 141 18.15 8.17 -13.37
CA GLN A 141 17.47 8.17 -12.07
C GLN A 141 16.16 7.36 -12.06
N VAL A 142 15.53 7.17 -13.22
CA VAL A 142 14.30 6.37 -13.36
C VAL A 142 14.52 4.99 -13.98
N ARG A 143 15.76 4.65 -14.35
CA ARG A 143 16.09 3.37 -15.01
C ARG A 143 15.69 2.16 -14.19
N LEU A 144 16.01 2.16 -12.88
CA LEU A 144 15.61 1.07 -11.98
C LEU A 144 14.09 1.02 -11.79
N ASP A 145 13.45 2.18 -11.60
CA ASP A 145 12.01 2.30 -11.51
C ASP A 145 11.32 1.73 -12.77
N ALA A 146 11.82 2.12 -13.95
CA ALA A 146 11.32 1.60 -15.22
C ALA A 146 11.55 0.08 -15.37
N ALA A 147 12.66 -0.45 -14.84
CA ALA A 147 12.90 -1.89 -14.83
C ALA A 147 11.88 -2.62 -13.97
N GLU A 148 11.64 -2.13 -12.77
CA GLU A 148 10.72 -2.73 -11.81
C GLU A 148 9.28 -2.67 -12.30
N ILE A 149 8.78 -1.49 -12.72
CA ILE A 149 7.38 -1.35 -13.17
C ILE A 149 7.09 -2.18 -14.43
N ASN A 150 8.08 -2.45 -15.25
CA ASN A 150 7.97 -3.27 -16.46
C ASN A 150 8.38 -4.74 -16.21
N GLU A 151 8.64 -5.15 -14.98
CA GLU A 151 9.11 -6.49 -14.62
C GLU A 151 10.24 -6.99 -15.54
N THR A 152 11.24 -6.13 -15.78
CA THR A 152 12.37 -6.42 -16.67
C THR A 152 13.72 -6.15 -16.00
N THR A 153 14.82 -6.53 -16.64
CA THR A 153 16.15 -6.24 -16.11
C THR A 153 16.55 -4.78 -16.37
N VAL A 154 17.35 -4.19 -15.50
CA VAL A 154 17.86 -2.82 -15.65
C VAL A 154 18.59 -2.62 -16.98
N SER A 155 19.33 -3.64 -17.44
CA SER A 155 20.04 -3.59 -18.72
C SER A 155 19.13 -3.68 -19.97
N SER A 156 17.88 -4.13 -19.80
CA SER A 156 16.91 -4.33 -20.89
C SER A 156 15.93 -3.17 -21.01
N VAL A 157 15.95 -2.22 -20.07
CA VAL A 157 15.06 -1.05 -20.10
C VAL A 157 15.39 -0.16 -21.30
N SER A 158 14.35 0.14 -22.07
CA SER A 158 14.44 1.07 -23.20
C SER A 158 14.21 2.53 -22.77
N ASP A 159 14.67 3.46 -23.60
CA ASP A 159 14.42 4.90 -23.41
C ASP A 159 12.91 5.20 -23.41
N ALA A 160 12.12 4.48 -24.20
CA ALA A 160 10.66 4.64 -24.23
C ALA A 160 10.01 4.25 -22.88
N GLN A 161 10.48 3.19 -22.23
CA GLN A 161 9.99 2.80 -20.91
C GLN A 161 10.39 3.80 -19.81
N MET A 162 11.60 4.35 -19.90
CA MET A 162 12.03 5.42 -18.98
C MET A 162 11.22 6.70 -19.19
N GLN A 163 10.96 7.06 -20.44
CA GLN A 163 10.11 8.21 -20.75
C GLN A 163 8.68 8.00 -20.23
N ALA A 164 8.10 6.81 -20.41
CA ALA A 164 6.77 6.50 -19.90
C ALA A 164 6.65 6.65 -18.37
N VAL A 165 7.72 6.36 -17.61
CA VAL A 165 7.74 6.61 -16.15
C VAL A 165 7.72 8.11 -15.85
N LEU A 166 8.48 8.92 -16.60
CA LEU A 166 8.47 10.38 -16.42
C LEU A 166 7.11 10.98 -16.78
N ASP A 167 6.56 10.59 -17.93
CA ASP A 167 5.24 11.03 -18.40
C ASP A 167 4.13 10.65 -17.41
N GLN A 168 4.23 9.46 -16.78
CA GLN A 168 3.32 9.00 -15.76
C GLN A 168 3.37 9.88 -14.50
N TYR A 169 4.58 10.24 -14.02
CA TYR A 169 4.72 11.11 -12.86
C TYR A 169 4.15 12.50 -13.11
N GLU A 170 4.40 13.08 -14.29
CA GLU A 170 3.86 14.37 -14.69
C GLU A 170 2.33 14.33 -14.78
N ALA A 171 1.79 13.35 -15.51
CA ALA A 171 0.36 13.20 -15.69
C ALA A 171 -0.39 12.97 -14.37
N ASP A 172 0.19 12.19 -13.45
CA ASP A 172 -0.43 11.93 -12.14
C ASP A 172 -0.33 13.16 -11.21
N TRP A 173 0.72 13.95 -11.33
CA TRP A 173 0.85 15.19 -10.58
C TRP A 173 -0.19 16.21 -11.02
N GLU A 174 -0.34 16.42 -12.32
CA GLU A 174 -1.29 17.39 -12.89
C GLU A 174 -2.76 16.99 -12.68
N ASN A 175 -3.04 15.67 -12.70
CA ASN A 175 -4.41 15.15 -12.64
C ASN A 175 -4.70 14.41 -11.33
N TRP A 176 -4.10 14.85 -10.23
CA TRP A 176 -4.30 14.21 -8.92
C TRP A 176 -5.77 14.22 -8.52
N PRO A 177 -6.39 13.07 -8.14
CA PRO A 177 -7.84 12.92 -8.06
C PRO A 177 -8.42 13.42 -6.73
N THR A 178 -8.25 14.69 -6.42
CA THR A 178 -8.74 15.29 -5.15
C THR A 178 -10.25 15.23 -5.04
N HIS A 179 -10.97 15.30 -6.16
CA HIS A 179 -12.43 15.15 -6.22
C HIS A 179 -12.92 13.76 -5.77
N LEU A 180 -12.05 12.73 -5.83
CA LEU A 180 -12.32 11.39 -5.30
C LEU A 180 -11.85 11.22 -3.84
N GLY A 181 -11.19 12.23 -3.26
CA GLY A 181 -10.74 12.26 -1.87
C GLY A 181 -9.23 12.03 -1.69
N ALA A 182 -8.44 12.08 -2.77
CA ALA A 182 -6.99 12.04 -2.66
C ALA A 182 -6.46 13.25 -1.88
N PRO A 183 -5.54 13.05 -0.92
CA PRO A 183 -5.02 14.14 -0.12
C PRO A 183 -4.10 15.04 -0.93
N PHE A 184 -4.07 16.33 -0.62
CA PHE A 184 -3.12 17.29 -1.18
C PHE A 184 -2.82 18.38 -0.15
N TYR A 185 -1.78 19.16 -0.38
CA TYR A 185 -1.43 20.31 0.43
C TYR A 185 -2.07 21.56 -0.18
N ASP A 186 -3.20 21.93 0.38
CA ASP A 186 -4.03 23.06 0.02
C ASP A 186 -3.45 24.33 0.65
N LEU A 187 -2.87 25.22 -0.17
CA LEU A 187 -2.14 26.40 0.30
C LEU A 187 -3.05 27.52 0.76
N ASP A 188 -4.16 27.73 0.06
CA ASP A 188 -5.08 28.86 0.31
C ASP A 188 -6.37 28.41 1.03
N SER A 189 -6.54 27.10 1.22
CA SER A 189 -7.65 26.48 1.94
C SER A 189 -9.01 26.63 1.24
N ASP A 190 -9.01 26.62 -0.10
CA ASP A 190 -10.23 26.69 -0.89
C ASP A 190 -10.79 25.29 -1.27
N GLY A 191 -9.98 24.24 -1.08
CA GLY A 191 -10.36 22.84 -1.33
C GLY A 191 -10.23 22.41 -2.80
N VAL A 192 -9.66 23.24 -3.65
CA VAL A 192 -9.39 22.96 -5.07
C VAL A 192 -7.89 22.68 -5.22
N TYR A 193 -7.53 21.72 -6.03
CA TYR A 193 -6.12 21.41 -6.30
C TYR A 193 -5.62 22.19 -7.52
N GLU A 194 -4.66 23.08 -7.31
CA GLU A 194 -4.10 24.00 -8.30
C GLU A 194 -2.55 23.87 -8.30
N PRO A 195 -2.00 22.87 -9.00
CA PRO A 195 -0.56 22.61 -9.01
C PRO A 195 0.26 23.77 -9.59
N GLU A 196 -0.30 24.57 -10.49
CA GLU A 196 0.31 25.78 -11.05
C GLU A 196 0.50 26.90 -10.02
N ASP A 197 -0.28 26.89 -8.92
CA ASP A 197 -0.15 27.85 -7.82
C ASP A 197 0.77 27.34 -6.70
N GLY A 198 1.38 26.16 -6.91
CA GLY A 198 2.40 25.58 -6.05
C GLY A 198 1.86 24.61 -5.02
N GLU A 199 0.62 24.19 -5.15
CA GLU A 199 0.05 23.12 -4.36
C GLU A 199 0.67 21.76 -4.70
N THR A 200 0.77 20.90 -3.71
CA THR A 200 1.42 19.60 -3.89
C THR A 200 0.46 18.45 -3.62
N PRO A 201 0.40 17.46 -4.53
CA PRO A 201 -0.45 16.29 -4.33
C PRO A 201 0.11 15.37 -3.27
N GLY A 202 -0.75 14.58 -2.65
CA GLY A 202 -0.39 13.55 -1.69
C GLY A 202 0.07 14.09 -0.34
N ILE A 203 1.23 13.63 0.13
CA ILE A 203 1.82 13.96 1.43
C ILE A 203 3.00 14.92 1.19
N ALA A 204 2.90 16.15 1.68
CA ALA A 204 3.79 17.25 1.35
C ALA A 204 5.30 16.96 1.47
N ASP A 205 5.73 16.17 2.45
CA ASP A 205 7.14 15.86 2.69
C ASP A 205 7.57 14.48 2.20
N ALA A 206 6.66 13.70 1.63
CA ALA A 206 6.99 12.39 1.06
C ALA A 206 7.71 12.54 -0.29
N ASP A 207 8.64 11.64 -0.57
CA ASP A 207 9.37 11.63 -1.84
C ASP A 207 8.59 10.90 -2.95
N GLN A 208 7.75 9.95 -2.59
CA GLN A 208 6.83 9.26 -3.50
C GLN A 208 5.51 8.97 -2.79
N VAL A 209 4.39 9.16 -3.49
CA VAL A 209 3.04 8.85 -2.98
C VAL A 209 2.25 8.08 -4.03
N ILE A 210 1.47 7.12 -3.55
CA ILE A 210 0.48 6.37 -4.33
C ILE A 210 -0.89 6.66 -3.73
N TRP A 211 -1.89 6.82 -4.60
CA TRP A 211 -3.28 6.89 -4.18
C TRP A 211 -4.19 6.10 -5.12
N TYR A 212 -5.18 5.44 -4.55
CA TYR A 212 -6.26 4.78 -5.29
C TYR A 212 -7.48 4.56 -4.41
N VAL A 213 -8.61 4.22 -5.05
CA VAL A 213 -9.89 3.93 -4.39
C VAL A 213 -10.43 2.58 -4.84
N ALA A 214 -10.92 1.81 -3.87
CA ALA A 214 -11.59 0.54 -4.08
C ALA A 214 -12.92 0.51 -3.30
N SER A 215 -13.83 -0.38 -3.68
CA SER A 215 -15.09 -0.56 -2.96
C SER A 215 -15.57 -2.00 -3.00
N ASP A 216 -16.48 -2.34 -2.08
CA ASP A 216 -17.20 -3.61 -2.04
C ASP A 216 -18.53 -3.58 -2.80
N ALA A 217 -18.79 -2.54 -3.58
CA ALA A 217 -20.11 -2.36 -4.22
C ALA A 217 -20.41 -3.36 -5.35
N ASP A 218 -19.41 -4.11 -5.86
CA ASP A 218 -19.65 -5.20 -6.81
C ASP A 218 -20.08 -6.48 -6.08
N VAL A 219 -21.36 -6.84 -6.24
CA VAL A 219 -21.98 -7.96 -5.52
C VAL A 219 -21.28 -9.30 -5.79
N ALA A 220 -20.86 -9.55 -7.03
CA ALA A 220 -20.25 -10.82 -7.40
C ALA A 220 -18.84 -10.96 -6.82
N THR A 221 -18.06 -9.90 -6.89
CA THR A 221 -16.71 -9.85 -6.34
C THR A 221 -16.73 -9.97 -4.82
N THR A 222 -17.57 -9.20 -4.14
CA THR A 222 -17.69 -9.24 -2.67
C THR A 222 -18.14 -10.62 -2.18
N ALA A 223 -19.13 -11.23 -2.86
CA ALA A 223 -19.57 -12.57 -2.52
C ALA A 223 -18.50 -13.65 -2.72
N SER A 224 -17.51 -13.43 -3.59
CA SER A 224 -16.44 -14.40 -3.84
C SER A 224 -15.52 -14.58 -2.63
N LEU A 225 -15.42 -13.59 -1.75
CA LEU A 225 -14.53 -13.65 -0.58
C LEU A 225 -15.05 -14.63 0.48
N TYR A 226 -16.26 -14.39 1.02
CA TYR A 226 -16.86 -15.23 2.07
C TYR A 226 -18.37 -15.43 1.89
N GLY A 227 -18.90 -15.20 0.70
CA GLY A 227 -20.34 -15.31 0.42
C GLY A 227 -21.19 -14.17 0.98
N CYS A 228 -20.56 -13.09 1.45
CA CYS A 228 -21.26 -11.94 2.00
C CYS A 228 -21.79 -11.01 0.90
N THR A 229 -22.81 -10.23 1.21
CA THR A 229 -23.27 -9.14 0.37
C THR A 229 -22.49 -7.87 0.67
N PRO A 230 -22.39 -6.91 -0.27
CA PRO A 230 -21.77 -5.61 -0.03
C PRO A 230 -22.35 -4.88 1.19
N ILE A 231 -21.50 -4.16 1.89
CA ILE A 231 -21.86 -3.22 2.95
C ILE A 231 -22.08 -1.82 2.35
N GLY A 232 -21.43 -1.54 1.23
CA GLY A 232 -21.31 -0.21 0.65
C GLY A 232 -20.10 0.54 1.21
N LEU A 233 -19.00 -0.17 1.42
CA LEU A 233 -17.76 0.41 1.90
C LEU A 233 -16.89 0.90 0.75
N GLU A 234 -16.37 2.12 0.89
CA GLU A 234 -15.33 2.68 0.06
C GLU A 234 -14.02 2.74 0.84
N PHE A 235 -12.95 2.29 0.19
CA PHE A 235 -11.60 2.22 0.73
C PHE A 235 -10.70 3.16 -0.06
N GLN A 236 -10.21 4.23 0.55
CA GLN A 236 -9.24 5.14 -0.04
C GLN A 236 -7.87 4.85 0.53
N PHE A 237 -6.93 4.49 -0.34
CA PHE A 237 -5.56 4.12 0.04
C PHE A 237 -4.60 5.25 -0.31
N THR A 238 -3.79 5.65 0.66
CA THR A 238 -2.63 6.52 0.44
C THR A 238 -1.40 5.82 0.96
N LEU A 239 -0.42 5.55 0.08
CA LEU A 239 0.87 5.01 0.47
C LEU A 239 1.95 6.04 0.20
N TRP A 240 2.98 6.09 1.05
CA TRP A 240 4.10 6.98 0.81
C TRP A 240 5.40 6.44 1.39
N GLY A 241 6.50 6.97 0.87
CA GLY A 241 7.84 6.61 1.30
C GLY A 241 8.85 7.74 1.09
N TYR A 242 10.05 7.50 1.60
CA TYR A 242 11.13 8.47 1.63
C TYR A 242 12.40 7.93 0.96
N ASN A 243 13.05 8.78 0.16
CA ASN A 243 14.34 8.48 -0.48
C ASN A 243 15.49 8.68 0.52
N GLN A 244 15.52 7.83 1.53
CA GLN A 244 16.53 7.85 2.60
C GLN A 244 17.12 6.44 2.83
N PRO A 245 17.78 5.82 1.83
CA PRO A 245 18.18 4.41 1.90
C PRO A 245 19.13 4.09 3.06
N GLY A 246 19.88 5.06 3.56
CA GLY A 246 20.77 4.91 4.73
C GLY A 246 20.10 5.15 6.09
N ALA A 247 18.81 5.47 6.14
CA ALA A 247 18.09 5.79 7.37
C ALA A 247 16.86 4.88 7.56
N ALA A 248 16.30 4.87 8.77
CA ALA A 248 15.13 4.07 9.09
C ALA A 248 13.93 4.40 8.18
N LEU A 249 13.70 5.68 7.85
CA LEU A 249 12.60 6.09 6.98
C LEU A 249 12.70 5.50 5.57
N GLY A 250 13.88 5.23 5.07
CA GLY A 250 14.06 4.57 3.77
C GLY A 250 13.78 3.06 3.77
N GLN A 251 13.52 2.47 4.93
CA GLN A 251 13.16 1.06 5.10
C GLN A 251 11.66 0.86 5.31
N ILE A 252 10.87 1.93 5.29
CA ILE A 252 9.47 1.93 5.67
C ILE A 252 8.61 2.39 4.51
N VAL A 253 7.51 1.68 4.25
CA VAL A 253 6.37 2.16 3.47
C VAL A 253 5.24 2.47 4.44
N PHE A 254 4.75 3.69 4.41
CA PHE A 254 3.57 4.09 5.18
C PHE A 254 2.31 3.85 4.36
N LYS A 255 1.25 3.41 5.02
CA LYS A 255 -0.05 3.15 4.38
C LYS A 255 -1.16 3.71 5.25
N ASN A 256 -1.96 4.59 4.68
CA ASN A 256 -3.20 5.10 5.27
C ASN A 256 -4.39 4.51 4.51
N ILE A 257 -5.35 3.97 5.24
CA ILE A 257 -6.60 3.43 4.69
C ILE A 257 -7.75 4.22 5.29
N ARG A 258 -8.44 5.00 4.47
CA ARG A 258 -9.65 5.70 4.88
C ARG A 258 -10.86 4.87 4.46
N LEU A 259 -11.61 4.39 5.46
CA LEU A 259 -12.86 3.66 5.24
C LEU A 259 -14.04 4.62 5.31
N ILE A 260 -14.90 4.56 4.32
CA ILE A 260 -16.10 5.38 4.23
C ILE A 260 -17.29 4.45 4.04
N ASN A 261 -18.23 4.47 4.96
CA ASN A 261 -19.51 3.80 4.78
C ASN A 261 -20.42 4.69 3.91
N LYS A 262 -20.63 4.27 2.67
CA LYS A 262 -21.54 4.89 1.71
C LYS A 262 -22.90 4.16 1.68
N GLY A 263 -22.99 3.00 2.34
CA GLY A 263 -24.22 2.24 2.49
C GLY A 263 -25.24 2.94 3.39
N SER A 264 -26.47 2.41 3.40
CA SER A 264 -27.59 2.97 4.20
C SER A 264 -27.60 2.50 5.64
N GLU A 265 -26.89 1.42 5.95
CA GLU A 265 -26.93 0.76 7.26
C GLU A 265 -25.66 1.07 8.06
N ASP A 266 -25.82 1.20 9.38
CA ASP A 266 -24.69 1.27 10.30
C ASP A 266 -24.03 -0.10 10.47
N LEU A 267 -22.70 -0.13 10.43
CA LEU A 267 -21.93 -1.34 10.75
C LEU A 267 -21.64 -1.36 12.27
N THR A 268 -22.15 -2.36 12.95
CA THR A 268 -21.95 -2.56 14.38
C THR A 268 -20.96 -3.68 14.66
N GLU A 269 -20.31 -3.65 15.84
CA GLU A 269 -19.25 -4.59 16.21
C GLU A 269 -18.18 -4.70 15.13
N ALA A 270 -17.80 -3.55 14.55
CA ALA A 270 -16.90 -3.50 13.41
C ALA A 270 -15.44 -3.75 13.82
N TYR A 271 -14.79 -4.61 13.06
CA TYR A 271 -13.36 -4.89 13.15
C TYR A 271 -12.68 -4.63 11.83
N VAL A 272 -11.48 -4.10 11.90
CA VAL A 272 -10.61 -3.94 10.74
C VAL A 272 -9.33 -4.71 11.00
N SER A 273 -8.93 -5.52 10.04
CA SER A 273 -7.73 -6.34 10.12
C SER A 273 -6.80 -6.06 8.94
N LEU A 274 -5.52 -5.91 9.22
CA LEU A 274 -4.50 -6.09 8.19
C LEU A 274 -4.23 -7.59 8.07
N TRP A 275 -4.15 -8.07 6.85
CA TRP A 275 -3.85 -9.45 6.53
C TRP A 275 -2.57 -9.51 5.69
N SER A 276 -1.70 -10.47 5.98
CA SER A 276 -0.45 -10.63 5.25
C SER A 276 -0.04 -12.08 5.14
N ASP A 277 0.60 -12.40 4.02
CA ASP A 277 1.36 -13.60 3.76
C ASP A 277 2.84 -13.20 3.52
N PRO A 278 3.61 -13.03 4.60
CA PRO A 278 5.00 -12.65 4.51
C PRO A 278 5.87 -13.87 4.17
N ASP A 279 6.46 -13.86 2.98
CA ASP A 279 7.44 -14.85 2.52
C ASP A 279 8.83 -14.20 2.54
N VAL A 280 9.62 -14.46 3.58
CA VAL A 280 10.95 -13.88 3.75
C VAL A 280 12.00 -14.75 3.04
N GLY A 281 12.17 -14.55 1.74
CA GLY A 281 12.99 -15.42 0.90
C GLY A 281 12.34 -16.78 0.71
N ASP A 282 13.00 -17.84 1.20
CA ASP A 282 12.45 -19.19 1.23
C ASP A 282 11.45 -19.32 2.40
N TYR A 283 10.15 -19.20 2.10
CA TYR A 283 9.06 -19.20 3.08
C TYR A 283 8.96 -20.45 3.95
N THR A 284 9.65 -21.55 3.60
CA THR A 284 9.46 -22.85 4.25
C THR A 284 10.01 -22.93 5.68
N ASN A 285 10.80 -21.94 6.10
CA ASN A 285 11.42 -21.87 7.41
C ASN A 285 11.11 -20.58 8.19
N ASP A 286 10.13 -19.80 7.74
CA ASP A 286 9.75 -18.54 8.36
C ASP A 286 8.99 -18.72 9.68
N PHE A 287 9.19 -17.75 10.56
CA PHE A 287 8.45 -17.60 11.81
C PHE A 287 7.75 -16.25 11.88
N VAL A 288 6.62 -16.23 12.57
CA VAL A 288 5.89 -14.99 12.86
C VAL A 288 5.84 -14.73 14.37
N GLY A 289 5.79 -13.47 14.74
CA GLY A 289 5.65 -13.03 16.10
C GLY A 289 4.88 -11.74 16.22
N VAL A 290 4.56 -11.36 17.46
CA VAL A 290 3.89 -10.11 17.78
C VAL A 290 4.52 -9.48 19.02
N ASP A 291 4.76 -8.16 18.96
CA ASP A 291 4.98 -7.33 20.13
C ASP A 291 3.69 -6.55 20.41
N THR A 292 2.96 -7.01 21.43
CA THR A 292 1.66 -6.41 21.77
C THR A 292 1.79 -5.02 22.37
N SER A 293 2.96 -4.65 22.90
CA SER A 293 3.21 -3.32 23.46
C SER A 293 3.38 -2.26 22.38
N LEU A 294 3.83 -2.68 21.20
CA LEU A 294 4.04 -1.85 20.02
C LEU A 294 2.91 -1.99 19.00
N SER A 295 1.97 -2.93 19.19
CA SER A 295 1.01 -3.32 18.12
C SER A 295 1.70 -3.76 16.84
N LEU A 296 2.87 -4.39 16.97
CA LEU A 296 3.76 -4.79 15.87
C LEU A 296 3.66 -6.30 15.65
N MET A 297 3.24 -6.70 14.45
CA MET A 297 3.41 -8.04 13.91
C MET A 297 4.70 -8.10 13.10
N PHE A 298 5.42 -9.23 13.13
CA PHE A 298 6.64 -9.39 12.33
C PHE A 298 6.83 -10.83 11.88
N SER A 299 7.53 -10.98 10.74
CA SER A 299 8.02 -12.25 10.22
C SER A 299 9.53 -12.21 10.00
N TYR A 300 10.19 -13.34 10.18
CA TYR A 300 11.63 -13.48 10.05
C TYR A 300 12.03 -14.92 9.71
N ASN A 301 13.15 -15.06 9.03
CA ASN A 301 13.72 -16.36 8.67
C ASN A 301 14.18 -17.14 9.90
N GLY A 302 13.93 -18.44 9.95
CA GLY A 302 14.23 -19.31 11.09
C GLY A 302 15.71 -19.64 11.31
N GLY A 303 16.58 -19.23 10.41
CA GLY A 303 18.02 -19.46 10.45
C GLY A 303 18.84 -18.23 10.09
N PRO A 304 20.18 -18.29 10.19
CA PRO A 304 21.05 -17.20 9.80
C PRO A 304 21.21 -17.06 8.28
N ASP A 305 20.84 -18.08 7.52
CA ASP A 305 21.00 -18.18 6.07
C ASP A 305 19.64 -18.44 5.42
N ASP A 306 19.47 -17.90 4.23
CA ASP A 306 18.31 -18.09 3.37
C ASP A 306 18.79 -18.21 1.92
N ASN A 307 18.20 -19.11 1.13
CA ASN A 307 18.68 -19.41 -0.22
C ASN A 307 18.46 -18.25 -1.20
N ASP A 308 17.34 -17.55 -1.08
CA ASP A 308 16.98 -16.46 -1.98
C ASP A 308 17.82 -15.22 -1.68
N TYR A 309 18.00 -14.88 -0.40
CA TYR A 309 18.89 -13.79 0.01
C TYR A 309 20.37 -14.11 -0.25
N ALA A 310 20.79 -15.36 -0.06
CA ALA A 310 22.16 -15.80 -0.34
C ALA A 310 22.53 -15.67 -1.83
N ALA A 311 21.57 -15.78 -2.75
CA ALA A 311 21.78 -15.52 -4.18
C ALA A 311 22.27 -14.10 -4.47
N PHE A 312 21.97 -13.16 -3.58
CA PHE A 312 22.41 -11.76 -3.62
C PHE A 312 23.59 -11.48 -2.66
N GLY A 313 24.10 -12.50 -1.96
CA GLY A 313 25.15 -12.33 -0.96
C GLY A 313 24.69 -11.63 0.32
N LEU A 314 23.40 -11.69 0.62
CA LEU A 314 22.75 -11.06 1.76
C LEU A 314 22.37 -12.09 2.83
N ALA A 315 22.29 -11.64 4.07
CA ALA A 315 21.55 -12.33 5.11
C ALA A 315 20.05 -12.10 4.94
N PRO A 316 19.20 -13.04 5.41
CA PRO A 316 17.77 -12.87 5.35
C PRO A 316 17.30 -11.60 6.09
N ALA A 317 16.30 -10.92 5.53
CA ALA A 317 15.66 -9.79 6.15
C ALA A 317 14.62 -10.23 7.20
N ALA A 318 13.96 -9.26 7.79
CA ALA A 318 12.70 -9.42 8.51
C ALA A 318 11.73 -8.37 8.01
N VAL A 319 10.44 -8.62 8.12
CA VAL A 319 9.39 -7.67 7.81
C VAL A 319 8.49 -7.48 9.01
N GLY A 320 8.02 -6.24 9.23
CA GLY A 320 7.12 -5.89 10.32
C GLY A 320 5.96 -5.03 9.85
N TYR A 321 4.83 -5.18 10.54
CA TYR A 321 3.59 -4.42 10.32
C TYR A 321 3.26 -3.73 11.63
N ASP A 322 3.44 -2.42 11.65
CA ASP A 322 3.17 -1.59 12.83
C ASP A 322 1.86 -0.83 12.65
N PHE A 323 0.98 -0.98 13.62
CA PHE A 323 -0.35 -0.41 13.61
C PHE A 323 -0.38 0.92 14.36
N PHE A 324 0.14 1.99 13.73
CA PHE A 324 0.34 3.30 14.38
C PHE A 324 -0.96 3.98 14.82
N ALA A 325 -2.01 3.87 14.02
CA ALA A 325 -3.26 4.55 14.30
C ALA A 325 -4.43 3.71 13.79
N GLY A 326 -5.10 3.03 14.69
CA GLY A 326 -6.32 2.28 14.41
C GLY A 326 -7.56 3.16 14.27
N PRO A 327 -8.74 2.54 14.18
CA PRO A 327 -10.02 3.23 14.18
C PRO A 327 -10.14 4.21 15.35
N ILE A 328 -10.90 5.29 15.14
CA ILE A 328 -11.07 6.32 16.16
C ILE A 328 -12.37 6.13 16.94
N VAL A 329 -12.33 6.45 18.24
CA VAL A 329 -13.50 6.52 19.10
C VAL A 329 -13.49 7.86 19.87
N GLU A 330 -14.67 8.33 20.25
CA GLU A 330 -14.80 9.51 21.10
C GLU A 330 -14.06 9.29 22.42
N SER A 331 -13.24 10.26 22.83
CA SER A 331 -12.48 10.23 24.08
C SER A 331 -12.13 11.65 24.50
N ALA A 332 -12.87 12.16 25.47
CA ALA A 332 -12.71 13.52 25.94
C ALA A 332 -11.31 13.77 26.53
N GLY A 333 -10.60 14.77 26.01
CA GLY A 333 -9.25 15.13 26.43
C GLY A 333 -8.11 14.48 25.65
N ASP A 334 -8.41 13.49 24.82
CA ASP A 334 -7.45 12.84 23.91
C ASP A 334 -7.40 13.55 22.55
N THR A 335 -6.41 13.16 21.73
CA THR A 335 -6.28 13.62 20.35
C THR A 335 -5.88 12.42 19.49
N ALA A 336 -6.76 12.05 18.57
CA ALA A 336 -6.48 11.00 17.57
C ALA A 336 -5.74 11.56 16.35
N ILE A 337 -5.14 10.65 15.59
CA ILE A 337 -4.78 10.89 14.18
C ILE A 337 -5.93 10.38 13.33
N SER A 338 -6.50 11.25 12.52
CA SER A 338 -7.60 10.95 11.61
C SER A 338 -7.37 11.66 10.26
N ASN A 339 -7.37 10.91 9.18
CA ASN A 339 -7.06 11.42 7.84
C ASN A 339 -5.77 12.28 7.80
N LEU A 340 -4.71 11.73 8.43
CA LEU A 340 -3.39 12.36 8.53
C LEU A 340 -3.37 13.70 9.31
N GLN A 341 -4.45 14.01 10.00
CA GLN A 341 -4.62 15.22 10.82
C GLN A 341 -4.89 14.87 12.28
N LYS A 342 -4.59 15.79 13.17
CA LYS A 342 -4.93 15.69 14.58
C LYS A 342 -6.41 16.00 14.80
N LEU A 343 -7.13 15.09 15.46
CA LEU A 343 -8.54 15.23 15.79
C LEU A 343 -8.73 15.24 17.31
N PRO A 344 -8.91 16.41 17.92
CA PRO A 344 -9.17 16.51 19.37
C PRO A 344 -10.51 15.89 19.77
N GLY A 345 -10.58 15.32 20.97
CA GLY A 345 -11.79 14.68 21.50
C GLY A 345 -11.96 13.23 21.07
N TYR A 346 -10.99 12.66 20.40
CA TYR A 346 -10.97 11.26 19.95
C TYR A 346 -9.64 10.60 20.31
N ARG A 347 -9.62 9.26 20.36
CA ARG A 347 -8.41 8.46 20.44
C ARG A 347 -8.41 7.37 19.39
N ASN A 348 -7.24 6.94 18.94
CA ASN A 348 -7.09 5.76 18.11
C ASN A 348 -7.15 4.50 18.97
N LEU A 349 -7.83 3.46 18.47
CA LEU A 349 -7.83 2.14 19.09
C LEU A 349 -6.52 1.43 18.73
N PRO A 350 -5.87 0.74 19.69
CA PRO A 350 -4.73 -0.13 19.40
C PRO A 350 -5.18 -1.40 18.70
N ALA A 351 -4.23 -2.18 18.19
CA ALA A 351 -4.51 -3.55 17.78
C ALA A 351 -5.06 -4.35 18.98
N SER A 352 -6.18 -5.02 18.79
CA SER A 352 -6.90 -5.75 19.85
C SER A 352 -6.64 -7.25 19.80
N SER A 353 -6.18 -7.77 18.68
CA SER A 353 -5.99 -9.19 18.47
C SER A 353 -4.93 -9.44 17.41
N PHE A 354 -4.26 -10.57 17.52
CA PHE A 354 -3.33 -11.11 16.54
C PHE A 354 -3.67 -12.58 16.29
N GLY A 355 -3.66 -12.97 15.04
CA GLY A 355 -3.84 -14.37 14.64
C GLY A 355 -2.80 -14.77 13.61
N TYR A 356 -2.40 -16.02 13.61
CA TYR A 356 -1.56 -16.59 12.57
C TYR A 356 -2.10 -17.93 12.11
N PHE A 357 -1.82 -18.27 10.87
CA PHE A 357 -2.12 -19.57 10.28
C PHE A 357 -0.79 -20.24 9.93
N VAL A 358 -0.69 -21.51 10.24
CA VAL A 358 0.45 -22.34 9.82
C VAL A 358 0.10 -22.90 8.45
N ALA A 359 1.02 -22.73 7.48
CA ALA A 359 0.90 -23.40 6.20
C ALA A 359 0.90 -24.91 6.44
N GLY A 360 -0.16 -25.60 5.97
CA GLY A 360 -0.36 -27.03 6.14
C GLY A 360 0.31 -27.86 5.06
#